data_9b0a40f4523d921f3a64226b7eba4a64
#
_entry.id   9b0a40f4523d921f3a64226b7eba4a64
#
_cell.length_a   1.000
_cell.length_b   1.000
_cell.length_c   1.000
_cell.angle_alpha   90.00
_cell.angle_beta   90.00
_cell.angle_gamma   90.00
#
_symmetry.space_group_name_H-M   'P 1'
#
loop_
_entity.id
_entity.type
_entity.pdbx_description
1 polymer ?
#
loop_
_entity_poly.entity_id
_entity_poly.type
_entity_poly.pdbx_seq_one_letter_code
_entity_poly.pdbx_strand_id
1 'polypeptide(L)' 'MKALGRNVVIEPMPEKVGSIFIPNKKNAHRRGMVLSIGEVKGSEVAVGDVVVYDCSGATTDDDGNEVIRYSNVLFIYE' A
#
# COMPACT_ATOMS: atom_id res chain seq x y z
N MET A 1 6.46 -13.26 -2.09
CA MET A 1 4.98 -13.26 -2.18
C MET A 1 4.55 -12.65 -3.50
N LYS A 2 3.57 -13.23 -4.12
CA LYS A 2 3.12 -12.79 -5.42
C LYS A 2 1.66 -12.40 -5.37
N ALA A 3 1.34 -11.21 -5.81
CA ALA A 3 -0.04 -10.76 -5.86
C ALA A 3 -0.78 -11.46 -6.98
N LEU A 4 -2.04 -11.75 -6.75
CA LEU A 4 -2.90 -12.39 -7.74
C LEU A 4 -4.08 -11.51 -8.03
N GLY A 5 -4.55 -11.60 -9.26
CA GLY A 5 -5.71 -10.85 -9.68
C GLY A 5 -5.47 -9.36 -9.56
N ARG A 6 -6.38 -8.66 -8.92
CA ARG A 6 -6.27 -7.20 -8.79
C ARG A 6 -5.73 -6.80 -7.44
N ASN A 7 -4.87 -7.62 -6.88
CA ASN A 7 -4.28 -7.35 -5.59
C ASN A 7 -2.91 -6.75 -5.74
N VAL A 8 -2.48 -6.01 -4.72
CA VAL A 8 -1.18 -5.37 -4.67
C VAL A 8 -0.60 -5.69 -3.31
N VAL A 9 0.64 -6.15 -3.30
CA VAL A 9 1.36 -6.40 -2.06
C VAL A 9 2.25 -5.19 -1.78
N ILE A 10 2.12 -4.63 -0.60
CA ILE A 10 2.81 -3.39 -0.25
C ILE A 10 3.52 -3.57 1.07
N GLU A 11 4.75 -3.09 1.11
CA GLU A 11 5.51 -3.04 2.35
C GLU A 11 5.28 -1.69 2.99
N PRO A 12 4.57 -1.62 4.11
CA PRO A 12 4.28 -0.33 4.73
C PRO A 12 5.56 0.35 5.16
N MET A 13 5.62 1.65 4.96
CA MET A 13 6.76 2.43 5.37
C MET A 13 6.42 3.11 6.68
N PRO A 14 7.34 3.12 7.63
CA PRO A 14 7.05 3.76 8.91
C PRO A 14 6.94 5.25 8.75
N GLU A 15 6.17 5.85 9.64
CA GLU A 15 6.06 7.29 9.67
C GLU A 15 7.39 7.89 10.05
N LYS A 16 7.69 9.02 9.46
CA LYS A 16 8.90 9.70 9.82
C LYS A 16 8.83 10.16 11.25
N VAL A 17 9.89 9.86 11.95
CA VAL A 17 10.01 10.34 13.29
C VAL A 17 10.22 11.84 13.24
N GLY A 18 9.61 12.53 14.13
CA GLY A 18 9.75 13.97 14.17
C GLY A 18 8.57 14.67 13.60
N SER A 19 7.87 14.05 12.71
CA SER A 19 6.61 14.61 12.31
C SER A 19 5.68 14.53 13.46
N ILE A 20 4.90 15.53 13.61
CA ILE A 20 3.88 15.45 14.61
C ILE A 20 2.88 14.43 14.17
N PHE A 21 2.79 13.42 14.96
CA PHE A 21 1.86 12.39 14.64
C PHE A 21 0.54 12.69 15.33
N ILE A 22 -0.46 12.87 14.55
CA ILE A 22 -1.78 13.08 15.10
C ILE A 22 -2.55 11.81 14.89
N PRO A 23 -2.82 11.09 15.93
CA PRO A 23 -3.51 9.83 15.79
C PRO A 23 -4.93 10.08 15.36
N ASN A 24 -5.13 10.03 14.11
CA ASN A 24 -6.45 10.22 13.56
C ASN A 24 -7.02 8.84 13.26
N LYS A 25 -7.94 8.43 14.07
CA LYS A 25 -8.45 7.08 13.94
C LYS A 25 -9.20 6.84 12.67
N LYS A 26 -9.65 7.91 12.06
CA LYS A 26 -10.39 7.77 10.83
C LYS A 26 -9.50 7.72 9.63
N ASN A 27 -8.23 8.01 9.82
CA ASN A 27 -7.33 8.03 8.70
C ASN A 27 -6.85 6.63 8.42
N ALA A 28 -7.34 6.06 7.35
CA ALA A 28 -6.95 4.72 6.97
C ALA A 28 -5.91 4.71 5.86
N HIS A 29 -5.31 5.85 5.60
CA HIS A 29 -4.33 5.94 4.53
C HIS A 29 -2.95 5.65 5.05
N ARG A 30 -2.16 4.98 4.22
CA ARG A 30 -0.83 4.59 4.61
C ARG A 30 0.08 4.69 3.40
N ARG A 31 1.35 4.83 3.63
CA ARG A 31 2.34 4.91 2.57
C ARG A 31 3.18 3.64 2.60
N GLY A 32 3.51 3.15 1.43
CA GLY A 32 4.34 1.96 1.35
C GLY A 32 4.89 1.75 -0.02
N MET A 33 5.80 0.80 -0.13
CA MET A 33 6.43 0.47 -1.40
C MET A 33 5.77 -0.78 -1.98
N VAL A 34 5.50 -0.73 -3.27
CA VAL A 34 4.86 -1.83 -3.96
C VAL A 34 5.86 -2.94 -4.17
N LEU A 35 5.55 -4.12 -3.67
CA LEU A 35 6.39 -5.29 -3.83
C LEU A 35 5.94 -6.18 -4.97
N SER A 36 4.64 -6.24 -5.21
CA SER A 36 4.11 -7.11 -6.24
C SER A 36 2.74 -6.60 -6.67
N ILE A 37 2.44 -6.74 -7.94
CA ILE A 37 1.15 -6.35 -8.49
C ILE A 37 0.60 -7.54 -9.26
N GLY A 38 -0.67 -7.82 -9.06
CA GLY A 38 -1.31 -8.88 -9.81
C GLY A 38 -1.57 -8.45 -11.24
N GLU A 39 -2.50 -9.14 -11.87
CA GLU A 39 -2.79 -8.88 -13.28
C GLU A 39 -3.77 -7.73 -13.38
N VAL A 40 -3.22 -6.53 -13.51
CA VAL A 40 -4.04 -5.33 -13.65
C VAL A 40 -3.69 -4.70 -14.98
N LYS A 41 -4.61 -4.72 -15.90
CA LYS A 41 -4.39 -4.12 -17.20
C LYS A 41 -4.36 -2.61 -17.06
N GLY A 42 -3.42 -1.99 -17.72
CA GLY A 42 -3.31 -0.55 -17.68
C GLY A 42 -2.86 0.01 -16.36
N SER A 43 -2.20 -0.81 -15.56
CA SER A 43 -1.73 -0.36 -14.26
C SER A 43 -0.77 0.80 -14.42
N GLU A 44 -1.01 1.86 -13.67
CA GLU A 44 -0.09 2.99 -13.62
C GLU A 44 0.91 2.84 -12.49
N VAL A 45 0.78 1.78 -11.72
CA VAL A 45 1.64 1.51 -10.59
C VAL A 45 2.58 0.38 -10.96
N ALA A 46 3.84 0.51 -10.59
CA ALA A 46 4.84 -0.51 -10.88
C ALA A 46 5.51 -0.94 -9.58
N VAL A 47 6.09 -2.13 -9.61
CA VAL A 47 6.87 -2.62 -8.48
C VAL A 47 7.99 -1.64 -8.20
N GLY A 48 8.14 -1.29 -6.93
CA GLY A 48 9.14 -0.32 -6.51
C GLY A 48 8.59 1.07 -6.31
N ASP A 49 7.39 1.34 -6.79
CA ASP A 49 6.78 2.64 -6.56
C ASP A 49 6.38 2.79 -5.10
N VAL A 50 6.46 4.00 -4.62
CA VAL A 50 5.95 4.33 -3.30
C VAL A 50 4.57 4.91 -3.51
N VAL A 51 3.59 4.34 -2.85
CA VAL A 51 2.20 4.73 -3.06
C VAL A 51 1.54 5.05 -1.74
N VAL A 52 0.48 5.82 -1.81
CA VAL A 52 -0.40 6.04 -0.68
C VAL A 52 -1.66 5.26 -0.98
N TYR A 53 -2.09 4.48 -0.02
CA TYR A 53 -3.21 3.57 -0.24
C TYR A 53 -4.12 3.55 0.97
N ASP A 54 -5.33 3.11 0.71
CA ASP A 54 -6.34 2.94 1.75
C ASP A 54 -6.13 1.56 2.34
N CYS A 55 -5.75 1.51 3.59
CA CYS A 55 -5.44 0.23 4.23
C CYS A 55 -6.64 -0.38 4.94
N SER A 56 -7.81 0.19 4.80
CA SER A 56 -9.01 -0.41 5.34
C SER A 56 -9.23 -1.77 4.69
N GLY A 57 -9.40 -2.77 5.49
CA GLY A 57 -9.65 -4.10 4.96
C GLY A 57 -8.43 -4.79 4.40
N ALA A 58 -7.25 -4.23 4.61
CA ALA A 58 -6.04 -4.86 4.13
C ALA A 58 -5.79 -6.16 4.88
N THR A 59 -5.21 -7.11 4.17
CA THR A 59 -4.76 -8.36 4.77
C THR A 59 -3.27 -8.25 5.00
N THR A 60 -2.83 -8.62 6.18
CA THR A 60 -1.42 -8.53 6.53
C THR A 60 -0.82 -9.92 6.53
N ASP A 61 0.35 -10.06 5.92
CA ASP A 61 1.02 -11.37 5.94
C ASP A 61 1.94 -11.46 7.15
N ASP A 62 2.68 -12.57 7.23
CA ASP A 62 3.53 -12.83 8.39
C ASP A 62 4.69 -11.87 8.48
N ASP A 63 5.08 -11.29 7.38
CA ASP A 63 6.20 -10.36 7.36
C ASP A 63 5.78 -8.93 7.59
N GLY A 64 4.49 -8.70 7.81
CA GLY A 64 4.01 -7.36 8.03
C GLY A 64 3.64 -6.61 6.76
N ASN A 65 3.74 -7.26 5.62
CA ASN A 65 3.33 -6.63 4.37
C ASN A 65 1.82 -6.67 4.25
N GLU A 66 1.27 -5.70 3.54
CA GLU A 66 -0.17 -5.59 3.39
C GLU A 66 -0.58 -5.91 1.97
N VAL A 67 -1.69 -6.63 1.86
CA VAL A 67 -2.26 -6.95 0.56
C VAL A 67 -3.56 -6.17 0.45
N ILE A 68 -3.65 -5.37 -0.59
CA ILE A 68 -4.84 -4.55 -0.81
C ILE A 68 -5.28 -4.74 -2.26
N ARG A 69 -6.45 -4.25 -2.56
CA ARG A 69 -6.90 -4.22 -3.93
C ARG A 69 -6.27 -3.04 -4.66
N TYR A 70 -6.04 -3.23 -5.94
CA TYR A 70 -5.47 -2.16 -6.75
C TYR A 70 -6.31 -0.88 -6.65
N SER A 71 -7.61 -1.03 -6.58
CA SER A 71 -8.49 0.13 -6.51
C SER A 71 -8.33 0.92 -5.22
N ASN A 72 -7.66 0.34 -4.23
CA ASN A 72 -7.41 1.04 -2.98
C ASN A 72 -6.11 1.85 -3.02
N VAL A 73 -5.36 1.75 -4.08
CA VAL A 73 -4.18 2.61 -4.26
C VAL A 73 -4.68 3.96 -4.69
N LEU A 74 -4.33 4.98 -3.92
CA LEU A 74 -4.88 6.31 -4.16
C LEU A 74 -4.01 7.12 -5.08
N PHE A 75 -2.70 7.14 -4.84
CA PHE A 75 -1.80 7.85 -5.74
C PHE A 75 -0.37 7.39 -5.51
N ILE A 76 0.47 7.71 -6.46
CA ILE A 76 1.89 7.41 -6.38
C ILE A 76 2.57 8.62 -5.77
N TYR A 77 3.39 8.36 -4.78
CA TYR A 77 4.09 9.41 -4.08
C TYR A 77 5.38 9.71 -4.82
N GLU A 78 5.51 10.94 -5.26
CA GLU A 78 6.69 11.33 -6.02
C GLU A 78 7.48 12.40 -5.32
#